data_4bcfaf20a92f5d10a40c3e8300b9ef94
#
_entry.id   4bcfaf20a92f5d10a40c3e8300b9ef94
#
_cell.length_a   1.000
_cell.length_b   1.000
_cell.length_c   1.000
_cell.angle_alpha   90.00
_cell.angle_beta   90.00
_cell.angle_gamma   90.00
#
_symmetry.space_group_name_H-M   'P 1'
#
loop_
_entity.id
_entity.type
_entity.pdbx_description
1 polymer ?
#
loop_
_entity_poly.entity_id
_entity_poly.type
_entity_poly.pdbx_seq_one_letter_code
_entity_poly.pdbx_strand_id
1 'polypeptide(L)'
;MEFDIFFSISQTPDHNGFTPSESEMFSNYYAQLDAADRLGFGVAWIAQAHLSTKTQQMNSKPVVPHWKGEVGLCTDFCQLAMESFRRTKNIDVGSAVVSILASGGPIAQAERIANTVQFLSHMDSNRKLHVGFSAGRFEFMARPYGIIPR
;
A
#
# COMPACT_ATOMS: atom_id res chain seq x y z
N MET A 1 -20.47 -13.09 -8.93
CA MET A 1 -20.02 -12.31 -7.76
C MET A 1 -18.55 -12.13 -7.91
N GLU A 2 -18.07 -10.89 -7.83
CA GLU A 2 -16.63 -10.57 -7.89
C GLU A 2 -16.13 -10.37 -6.47
N PHE A 3 -14.91 -10.82 -6.19
CA PHE A 3 -14.26 -10.66 -4.91
C PHE A 3 -12.92 -9.95 -5.12
N ASP A 4 -12.62 -9.04 -4.23
CA ASP A 4 -11.36 -8.36 -4.14
C ASP A 4 -10.60 -8.82 -2.88
N ILE A 5 -9.31 -8.55 -2.82
CA ILE A 5 -8.48 -8.85 -1.66
C ILE A 5 -7.76 -7.60 -1.18
N PHE A 6 -7.62 -7.44 0.14
CA PHE A 6 -6.91 -6.32 0.74
C PHE A 6 -5.63 -6.78 1.43
N PHE A 7 -4.53 -6.09 1.16
CA PHE A 7 -3.22 -6.32 1.76
C PHE A 7 -2.78 -5.14 2.61
N SER A 8 -2.56 -5.37 3.90
CA SER A 8 -2.12 -4.32 4.84
C SER A 8 -0.62 -3.99 4.75
N ILE A 9 0.20 -4.87 4.21
CA ILE A 9 1.67 -4.77 4.13
C ILE A 9 2.26 -4.38 5.49
N SER A 10 2.16 -5.29 6.43
CA SER A 10 2.53 -5.06 7.82
C SER A 10 3.11 -6.31 8.47
N GLN A 11 4.01 -6.10 9.42
CA GLN A 11 4.50 -7.16 10.29
C GLN A 11 3.64 -7.19 11.55
N THR A 12 2.89 -8.25 11.76
CA THR A 12 2.07 -8.46 12.95
C THR A 12 2.58 -9.66 13.74
N PRO A 13 2.76 -9.53 15.06
CA PRO A 13 3.08 -10.69 15.87
C PRO A 13 1.91 -11.70 15.85
N ASP A 14 2.25 -12.97 15.78
CA ASP A 14 1.30 -14.05 15.95
C ASP A 14 0.88 -14.21 17.45
N HIS A 15 0.07 -15.21 17.74
CA HIS A 15 -0.40 -15.50 19.10
C HIS A 15 0.70 -15.93 20.08
N ASN A 16 1.87 -16.37 19.58
CA ASN A 16 3.07 -16.70 20.35
C ASN A 16 4.03 -15.51 20.48
N GLY A 17 3.73 -14.38 19.86
CA GLY A 17 4.58 -13.19 19.82
C GLY A 17 5.66 -13.22 18.76
N PHE A 18 5.68 -14.23 17.87
CA PHE A 18 6.61 -14.26 16.75
C PHE A 18 6.20 -13.21 15.71
N THR A 19 7.15 -12.37 15.33
CA THR A 19 6.96 -11.36 14.27
C THR A 19 7.82 -11.75 13.07
N PRO A 20 7.24 -11.96 11.89
CA PRO A 20 8.02 -12.30 10.69
C PRO A 20 8.98 -11.18 10.32
N SER A 21 10.10 -11.52 9.71
CA SER A 21 11.00 -10.55 9.09
C SER A 21 10.30 -9.82 7.93
N GLU A 22 10.82 -8.66 7.51
CA GLU A 22 10.30 -7.95 6.33
C GLU A 22 10.35 -8.84 5.08
N SER A 23 11.43 -9.61 4.91
CA SER A 23 11.58 -10.55 3.80
C SER A 23 10.50 -11.63 3.80
N GLU A 24 10.18 -12.19 4.95
CA GLU A 24 9.09 -13.17 5.08
C GLU A 24 7.73 -12.54 4.83
N MET A 25 7.51 -11.34 5.33
CA MET A 25 6.26 -10.60 5.10
C MET A 25 6.04 -10.36 3.61
N PHE A 26 7.05 -9.89 2.87
CA PHE A 26 6.95 -9.73 1.40
C PHE A 26 6.80 -11.07 0.68
N SER A 27 7.48 -12.13 1.12
CA SER A 27 7.31 -13.47 0.56
C SER A 27 5.87 -13.96 0.74
N ASN A 28 5.29 -13.75 1.90
CA ASN A 28 3.89 -14.07 2.19
C ASN A 28 2.91 -13.24 1.37
N TYR A 29 3.19 -11.93 1.23
CA TYR A 29 2.39 -11.06 0.35
C TYR A 29 2.37 -11.58 -1.08
N TYR A 30 3.52 -11.88 -1.66
CA TYR A 30 3.60 -12.37 -3.04
C TYR A 30 2.95 -13.74 -3.21
N ALA A 31 3.12 -14.65 -2.26
CA ALA A 31 2.46 -15.95 -2.32
C ALA A 31 0.93 -15.83 -2.29
N GLN A 32 0.40 -14.93 -1.47
CA GLN A 32 -1.03 -14.64 -1.40
C GLN A 32 -1.53 -13.93 -2.66
N LEU A 33 -0.77 -12.99 -3.20
CA LEU A 33 -1.08 -12.30 -4.46
C LEU A 33 -1.16 -13.28 -5.64
N ASP A 34 -0.17 -14.18 -5.77
CA ASP A 34 -0.16 -15.23 -6.80
C ASP A 34 -1.38 -16.16 -6.66
N ALA A 35 -1.75 -16.48 -5.42
CA ALA A 35 -2.94 -17.29 -5.16
C ALA A 35 -4.24 -16.54 -5.53
N ALA A 36 -4.34 -15.26 -5.21
CA ALA A 36 -5.49 -14.43 -5.53
C ALA A 36 -5.66 -14.28 -7.05
N ASP A 37 -4.57 -14.06 -7.80
CA ASP A 37 -4.59 -14.01 -9.26
C ASP A 37 -5.09 -15.32 -9.87
N ARG A 38 -4.58 -16.45 -9.38
CA ARG A 38 -4.98 -17.80 -9.84
C ARG A 38 -6.43 -18.15 -9.51
N LEU A 39 -6.94 -17.64 -8.37
CA LEU A 39 -8.31 -17.89 -7.89
C LEU A 39 -9.34 -16.94 -8.49
N GLY A 40 -8.91 -15.96 -9.29
CA GLY A 40 -9.82 -15.06 -10.01
C GLY A 40 -10.37 -13.92 -9.16
N PHE A 41 -9.60 -13.43 -8.18
CA PHE A 41 -9.92 -12.17 -7.52
C PHE A 41 -9.80 -11.00 -8.52
N GLY A 42 -10.68 -10.00 -8.39
CA GLY A 42 -10.75 -8.87 -9.31
C GLY A 42 -9.61 -7.87 -9.07
N VAL A 43 -9.50 -7.36 -7.85
CA VAL A 43 -8.52 -6.33 -7.48
C VAL A 43 -7.75 -6.73 -6.22
N ALA A 44 -6.44 -6.54 -6.28
CA ALA A 44 -5.55 -6.56 -5.11
C ALA A 44 -5.40 -5.13 -4.57
N TRP A 45 -6.12 -4.82 -3.50
CA TRP A 45 -6.06 -3.52 -2.82
C TRP A 45 -4.89 -3.51 -1.84
N ILE A 46 -3.96 -2.58 -2.02
CA ILE A 46 -2.73 -2.46 -1.23
C ILE A 46 -2.80 -1.22 -0.36
N ALA A 47 -2.62 -1.40 0.95
CA ALA A 47 -2.47 -0.28 1.87
C ALA A 47 -1.12 0.41 1.66
N GLN A 48 -1.13 1.74 1.70
CA GLN A 48 0.09 2.55 1.78
C GLN A 48 0.08 3.32 3.09
N ALA A 49 1.17 3.24 3.83
CA ALA A 49 1.36 4.00 5.05
C ALA A 49 2.73 4.69 5.03
N HIS A 50 2.80 5.85 5.65
CA HIS A 50 4.02 6.64 5.76
C HIS A 50 4.44 6.77 7.21
N LEU A 51 5.73 6.81 7.42
CA LEU A 51 6.38 6.83 8.72
C LEU A 51 6.21 5.51 9.48
N SER A 52 7.13 5.22 10.39
CA SER A 52 7.10 3.96 11.13
C SER A 52 5.97 3.93 12.17
N THR A 53 5.60 2.74 12.60
CA THR A 53 4.66 2.55 13.71
C THR A 53 5.10 3.27 14.98
N LYS A 54 6.41 3.36 15.26
CA LYS A 54 6.93 4.15 16.38
C LYS A 54 6.55 5.62 16.26
N THR A 55 6.73 6.22 15.08
CA THR A 55 6.31 7.61 14.82
C THR A 55 4.80 7.76 14.99
N GLN A 56 4.02 6.79 14.54
CA GLN A 56 2.57 6.80 14.70
C GLN A 56 2.15 6.68 16.17
N GLN A 57 2.82 5.85 16.94
CA GLN A 57 2.55 5.64 18.37
C GLN A 57 2.93 6.84 19.23
N MET A 58 3.85 7.69 18.78
CA MET A 58 4.20 8.94 19.45
C MET A 58 3.09 10.00 19.39
N ASN A 59 2.06 9.78 18.59
CA ASN A 59 0.91 10.68 18.51
C ASN A 59 -0.13 10.33 19.57
N SER A 60 -0.84 11.36 20.04
CA SER A 60 -1.91 11.22 21.03
C SER A 60 -3.11 10.40 20.53
N LYS A 61 -3.22 10.22 19.21
CA LYS A 61 -4.27 9.43 18.55
C LYS A 61 -3.61 8.49 17.55
N PRO A 62 -3.17 7.29 17.94
CA PRO A 62 -2.61 6.32 17.03
C PRO A 62 -3.63 5.91 15.95
N VAL A 63 -3.14 5.64 14.75
CA VAL A 63 -3.98 5.27 13.59
C VAL A 63 -4.75 4.00 13.85
N VAL A 64 -4.09 3.03 14.51
CA VAL A 64 -4.67 1.74 14.92
C VAL A 64 -4.27 1.49 16.37
N PRO A 65 -5.07 1.92 17.36
CA PRO A 65 -4.68 1.92 18.77
C PRO A 65 -4.27 0.57 19.34
N HIS A 66 -4.81 -0.51 18.81
CA HIS A 66 -4.57 -1.88 19.27
C HIS A 66 -3.55 -2.66 18.40
N TRP A 67 -2.94 -2.00 17.42
CA TRP A 67 -1.96 -2.64 16.54
C TRP A 67 -0.62 -2.80 17.24
N LYS A 68 -0.11 -4.02 17.28
CA LYS A 68 1.15 -4.36 17.95
C LYS A 68 2.32 -4.59 17.00
N GLY A 69 2.11 -4.50 15.72
CA GLY A 69 3.13 -4.74 14.71
C GLY A 69 3.67 -3.48 14.07
N GLU A 70 4.57 -3.62 13.13
CA GLU A 70 5.06 -2.55 12.29
C GLU A 70 4.15 -2.39 11.06
N VAL A 71 3.68 -1.18 10.82
CA VAL A 71 2.96 -0.77 9.61
C VAL A 71 3.81 0.24 8.84
N GLY A 72 3.51 0.50 7.58
CA GLY A 72 4.25 1.47 6.78
C GLY A 72 5.39 0.84 5.97
N LEU A 73 5.33 -0.46 5.75
CA LEU A 73 6.31 -1.17 4.91
C LEU A 73 6.06 -0.94 3.41
N CYS A 74 4.87 -0.52 3.03
CA CYS A 74 4.58 -0.01 1.69
C CYS A 74 4.48 1.52 1.74
N THR A 75 5.57 2.20 1.46
CA THR A 75 5.64 3.68 1.42
C THR A 75 5.46 4.24 0.01
N ASP A 76 5.60 3.42 -1.02
CA ASP A 76 5.36 3.76 -2.42
C ASP A 76 4.53 2.67 -3.09
N PHE A 77 3.23 2.92 -3.20
CA PHE A 77 2.29 2.03 -3.83
C PHE A 77 2.65 1.73 -5.29
N CYS A 78 3.10 2.74 -6.04
CA CYS A 78 3.36 2.57 -7.48
C CYS A 78 4.50 1.58 -7.75
N GLN A 79 5.53 1.57 -6.91
CA GLN A 79 6.62 0.59 -7.02
C GLN A 79 6.13 -0.82 -6.75
N LEU A 80 5.37 -1.02 -5.67
CA LEU A 80 4.84 -2.34 -5.33
C LEU A 80 3.79 -2.81 -6.34
N ALA A 81 2.98 -1.89 -6.87
CA ALA A 81 2.03 -2.20 -7.93
C ALA A 81 2.73 -2.72 -9.20
N MET A 82 3.83 -2.10 -9.60
CA MET A 82 4.59 -2.55 -10.78
C MET A 82 5.14 -3.97 -10.61
N GLU A 83 5.69 -4.29 -9.43
CA GLU A 83 6.14 -5.65 -9.14
C GLU A 83 4.98 -6.63 -9.11
N SER A 84 3.84 -6.25 -8.53
CA SER A 84 2.62 -7.05 -8.52
C SER A 84 2.12 -7.34 -9.93
N PHE A 85 2.10 -6.35 -10.81
CA PHE A 85 1.72 -6.54 -12.22
C PHE A 85 2.68 -7.45 -12.99
N ARG A 86 3.98 -7.37 -12.73
CA ARG A 86 4.96 -8.26 -13.37
C ARG A 86 4.78 -9.71 -12.97
N ARG A 87 4.33 -9.92 -11.75
CA ARG A 87 4.21 -11.24 -11.15
C ARG A 87 2.89 -11.93 -11.50
N THR A 88 1.84 -11.17 -11.70
CA THR A 88 0.47 -11.65 -11.92
C THR A 88 0.05 -11.53 -13.40
N LYS A 89 -1.08 -12.13 -13.78
CA LYS A 89 -1.58 -12.12 -15.17
C LYS A 89 -2.97 -11.52 -15.32
N ASN A 90 -3.85 -11.66 -14.34
CA ASN A 90 -5.27 -11.34 -14.46
C ASN A 90 -5.74 -10.26 -13.48
N ILE A 91 -5.24 -10.30 -12.23
CA ILE A 91 -5.71 -9.42 -11.16
C ILE A 91 -5.31 -7.96 -11.40
N ASP A 92 -6.24 -7.06 -11.20
CA ASP A 92 -5.98 -5.62 -11.15
C ASP A 92 -5.27 -5.26 -9.84
N VAL A 93 -4.62 -4.11 -9.79
CA VAL A 93 -3.97 -3.62 -8.58
C VAL A 93 -4.51 -2.24 -8.20
N GLY A 94 -4.85 -2.07 -6.93
CA GLY A 94 -5.43 -0.84 -6.42
C GLY A 94 -4.77 -0.34 -5.13
N SER A 95 -4.74 0.97 -4.92
CA SER A 95 -4.30 1.56 -3.66
C SER A 95 -5.48 1.81 -2.72
N ALA A 96 -5.31 1.43 -1.45
CA ALA A 96 -6.31 1.65 -0.42
C ALA A 96 -5.68 2.14 0.92
N VAL A 97 -5.21 3.40 0.92
CA VAL A 97 -5.27 4.50 -0.08
C VAL A 97 -3.92 5.22 -0.14
N VAL A 98 -3.65 5.96 -1.22
CA VAL A 98 -2.49 6.84 -1.31
C VAL A 98 -2.78 8.18 -0.62
N SER A 99 -1.90 8.61 0.28
CA SER A 99 -1.93 9.97 0.82
C SER A 99 -1.18 10.92 -0.11
N ILE A 100 -1.90 11.83 -0.76
CA ILE A 100 -1.30 12.79 -1.68
C ILE A 100 -0.23 13.63 -0.98
N LEU A 101 -0.49 14.10 0.23
CA LEU A 101 0.44 14.95 0.98
C LEU A 101 1.71 14.20 1.36
N ALA A 102 1.56 13.01 1.94
CA ALA A 102 2.70 12.20 2.38
C ALA A 102 3.50 11.59 1.22
N SER A 103 2.95 11.58 0.02
CA SER A 103 3.61 11.07 -1.20
C SER A 103 4.35 12.16 -2.01
N GLY A 104 4.65 13.30 -1.40
CA GLY A 104 5.39 14.39 -2.06
C GLY A 104 4.50 15.42 -2.78
N GLY A 105 3.20 15.37 -2.52
CA GLY A 105 2.23 16.31 -3.08
C GLY A 105 1.61 15.86 -4.41
N PRO A 106 0.67 16.64 -4.95
CA PRO A 106 -0.14 16.22 -6.10
C PRO A 106 0.68 16.04 -7.38
N ILE A 107 1.69 16.85 -7.61
CA ILE A 107 2.52 16.75 -8.84
C ILE A 107 3.33 15.46 -8.82
N ALA A 108 4.09 15.22 -7.75
CA ALA A 108 4.91 14.03 -7.63
C ALA A 108 4.08 12.74 -7.70
N GLN A 109 2.89 12.76 -7.10
CA GLN A 109 1.98 11.62 -7.15
C GLN A 109 1.40 11.40 -8.55
N ALA A 110 1.04 12.46 -9.26
CA ALA A 110 0.57 12.38 -10.65
C ALA A 110 1.64 11.80 -11.58
N GLU A 111 2.89 12.22 -11.43
CA GLU A 111 4.02 11.70 -12.21
C GLU A 111 4.26 10.21 -11.98
N ARG A 112 4.19 9.74 -10.71
CA ARG A 112 4.33 8.32 -10.39
C ARG A 112 3.21 7.48 -11.01
N ILE A 113 1.97 7.96 -10.92
CA ILE A 113 0.82 7.28 -11.54
C ILE A 113 0.99 7.24 -13.06
N ALA A 114 1.35 8.37 -13.69
CA ALA A 114 1.56 8.43 -15.13
C ALA A 114 2.64 7.46 -15.58
N ASN A 115 3.78 7.40 -14.90
CA ASN A 115 4.85 6.44 -15.17
C ASN A 115 4.35 4.99 -15.03
N THR A 116 3.61 4.68 -13.97
CA THR A 116 3.06 3.34 -13.76
C THR A 116 2.13 2.94 -14.89
N VAL A 117 1.25 3.84 -15.31
CA VAL A 117 0.33 3.59 -16.44
C VAL A 117 1.09 3.39 -17.76
N GLN A 118 2.15 4.17 -18.01
CA GLN A 118 2.99 3.99 -19.19
C GLN A 118 3.68 2.62 -19.20
N PHE A 119 4.21 2.17 -18.07
CA PHE A 119 4.80 0.84 -17.95
C PHE A 119 3.78 -0.27 -18.14
N LEU A 120 2.57 -0.13 -17.61
CA LEU A 120 1.48 -1.08 -17.83
C LEU A 120 1.11 -1.18 -19.31
N SER A 121 1.02 -0.05 -20.01
CA SER A 121 0.75 -0.02 -21.45
C SER A 121 1.85 -0.73 -22.26
N HIS A 122 3.11 -0.58 -21.83
CA HIS A 122 4.23 -1.29 -22.45
C HIS A 122 4.22 -2.82 -22.21
N MET A 123 3.62 -3.24 -21.11
CA MET A 123 3.47 -4.67 -20.81
C MET A 123 2.35 -5.36 -21.61
N ASP A 124 1.67 -4.64 -22.51
CA ASP A 124 0.52 -5.12 -23.28
C ASP A 124 -0.56 -5.76 -22.37
N SER A 125 -0.84 -5.10 -21.26
CA SER A 125 -1.73 -5.59 -20.23
C SER A 125 -3.07 -4.84 -20.27
N ASN A 126 -4.16 -5.58 -20.33
CA ASN A 126 -5.52 -5.03 -20.18
C ASN A 126 -5.90 -4.76 -18.73
N ARG A 127 -5.01 -5.04 -17.78
CA ARG A 127 -5.25 -4.82 -16.36
C ARG A 127 -5.23 -3.33 -16.02
N LYS A 128 -5.92 -2.99 -14.94
CA LYS A 128 -6.12 -1.61 -14.52
C LYS A 128 -5.37 -1.31 -13.22
N LEU A 129 -4.83 -0.11 -13.15
CA LEU A 129 -4.36 0.50 -11.92
C LEU A 129 -5.52 1.30 -11.32
N HIS A 130 -6.00 0.89 -10.16
CA HIS A 130 -7.02 1.62 -9.40
C HIS A 130 -6.33 2.51 -8.37
N VAL A 131 -6.70 3.78 -8.32
CA VAL A 131 -6.05 4.72 -7.39
C VAL A 131 -7.06 5.34 -6.45
N GLY A 132 -7.06 4.89 -5.20
CA GLY A 132 -7.79 5.51 -4.11
C GLY A 132 -6.92 6.58 -3.45
N PHE A 133 -7.47 7.76 -3.23
CA PHE A 133 -6.79 8.90 -2.63
C PHE A 133 -7.30 9.23 -1.24
N SER A 134 -6.38 9.70 -0.40
CA SER A 134 -6.67 10.31 0.88
C SER A 134 -6.14 11.74 0.91
N ALA A 135 -6.91 12.65 1.47
CA ALA A 135 -6.47 14.02 1.74
C ALA A 135 -5.42 14.12 2.86
N GLY A 136 -5.11 12.99 3.51
CA GLY A 136 -4.17 12.97 4.64
C GLY A 136 -4.84 13.45 5.94
N ARG A 137 -5.54 12.55 6.62
CA ARG A 137 -6.31 12.92 7.84
C ARG A 137 -5.45 12.97 9.11
N PHE A 138 -4.21 12.49 9.06
CA PHE A 138 -3.36 12.39 10.22
C PHE A 138 -2.35 13.53 10.27
N GLU A 139 -2.38 14.31 11.33
CA GLU A 139 -1.51 15.46 11.53
C GLU A 139 -0.03 15.10 11.45
N PHE A 140 0.38 13.95 12.00
CA PHE A 140 1.76 13.50 11.98
C PHE A 140 2.29 13.26 10.55
N MET A 141 1.41 12.94 9.60
CA MET A 141 1.78 12.79 8.18
C MET A 141 1.92 14.14 7.47
N ALA A 142 1.23 15.18 7.93
CA ALA A 142 1.24 16.49 7.31
C ALA A 142 2.36 17.40 7.83
N ARG A 143 2.71 17.28 9.11
CA ARG A 143 3.74 18.10 9.78
C ARG A 143 5.12 18.10 9.09
N PRO A 144 5.68 16.96 8.66
CA PRO A 144 6.98 16.94 7.96
C PRO A 144 7.00 17.75 6.66
N TYR A 145 5.84 18.00 6.07
CA TYR A 145 5.68 18.80 4.84
C TYR A 145 5.29 20.27 5.13
N GLY A 146 5.32 20.70 6.40
CA GLY A 146 4.94 22.06 6.79
C GLY A 146 3.43 22.34 6.67
N ILE A 147 2.62 21.31 6.53
CA ILE A 147 1.16 21.45 6.41
C ILE A 147 0.56 21.26 7.79
N ILE A 148 -0.10 22.29 8.29
CA ILE A 148 -0.85 22.24 9.54
C ILE A 148 -2.32 22.06 9.17
N PRO A 149 -2.94 20.90 9.47
CA PRO A 149 -4.38 20.73 9.28
C PRO A 149 -5.13 21.78 10.10
N ARG A 150 -6.06 22.45 9.48
CA ARG A 150 -6.98 23.38 10.17
C ARG A 150 -8.16 22.63 10.75
#